data_c9ae0b9c66a0c6b47e809d54254a6678
#
_entry.id   c9ae0b9c66a0c6b47e809d54254a6678
#
_cell.length_a   1.000
_cell.length_b   1.000
_cell.length_c   1.000
_cell.angle_alpha   90.00
_cell.angle_beta   90.00
_cell.angle_gamma   90.00
#
_symmetry.space_group_name_H-M   'P 1'
#
loop_
_entity.id
_entity.type
_entity.pdbx_description
1 polymer ?
#
loop_
_entity_poly.entity_id
_entity_poly.type
_entity_poly.pdbx_seq_one_letter_code
_entity_poly.pdbx_strand_id
1 'polypeptide(L)'
;MTRHHTRFALREVTFAGLVLPGATLDRWQDDNGRQQWSARVVTRSATLPGEEGELLGKTTDGRIVRGHVIVAERQLAEGGRRETLIEFHGSGELTVAVENEPAGTA
;
A
#
# COMPACT_ATOMS: atom_id res chain seq x y z
N MET A 1 3.30 26.12 3.96
CA MET A 1 2.50 25.48 2.91
C MET A 1 1.96 24.15 3.40
N THR A 2 0.66 24.01 3.40
CA THR A 2 0.03 22.82 3.91
C THR A 2 -0.18 21.81 2.80
N ARG A 3 0.46 20.66 2.91
CA ARG A 3 0.21 19.54 2.01
C ARG A 3 -0.74 18.58 2.69
N HIS A 4 -1.74 18.14 1.97
CA HIS A 4 -2.63 17.12 2.48
C HIS A 4 -1.89 15.78 2.48
N HIS A 5 -1.70 15.24 3.66
CA HIS A 5 -1.06 13.95 3.85
C HIS A 5 -1.97 13.05 4.67
N THR A 6 -2.25 11.87 4.14
CA THR A 6 -3.07 10.88 4.83
C THR A 6 -2.29 9.59 4.94
N ARG A 7 -2.32 8.99 6.12
CA ARG A 7 -1.68 7.70 6.36
C ARG A 7 -2.71 6.66 6.74
N PHE A 8 -2.61 5.50 6.12
CA PHE A 8 -3.47 4.36 6.40
C PHE A 8 -2.62 3.22 6.95
N ALA A 9 -3.10 2.60 8.02
CA ALA A 9 -2.55 1.32 8.48
C ALA A 9 -3.35 0.21 7.83
N LEU A 10 -2.69 -0.68 7.11
CA LEU A 10 -3.32 -1.79 6.40
C LEU A 10 -3.04 -3.09 7.12
N ARG A 11 -4.09 -3.85 7.38
CA ARG A 11 -3.99 -5.12 8.10
C ARG A 11 -3.87 -6.31 7.17
N GLU A 12 -4.72 -6.36 6.18
CA GLU A 12 -4.77 -7.44 5.22
C GLU A 12 -4.31 -6.89 3.89
N VAL A 13 -3.15 -7.31 3.45
CA VAL A 13 -2.53 -6.74 2.27
C VAL A 13 -2.15 -7.85 1.33
N THR A 14 -2.46 -7.66 0.06
CA THR A 14 -1.94 -8.53 -1.00
C THR A 14 -1.28 -7.69 -2.07
N PHE A 15 -0.22 -8.22 -2.63
CA PHE A 15 0.44 -7.65 -3.78
C PHE A 15 0.48 -8.70 -4.88
N ALA A 16 -0.21 -8.44 -5.98
CA ALA A 16 -0.34 -9.38 -7.10
C ALA A 16 -0.73 -10.78 -6.61
N GLY A 17 -1.61 -10.85 -5.61
CA GLY A 17 -2.07 -12.09 -5.02
C GLY A 17 -1.23 -12.64 -3.89
N LEU A 18 -0.04 -12.12 -3.67
CA LEU A 18 0.81 -12.56 -2.56
C LEU A 18 0.35 -11.89 -1.26
N VAL A 19 0.07 -12.69 -0.24
CA VAL A 19 -0.33 -12.17 1.07
C VAL A 19 0.87 -11.60 1.80
N LEU A 20 0.74 -10.37 2.27
CA LEU A 20 1.76 -9.68 3.04
C LEU A 20 1.26 -9.43 4.46
N PRO A 21 2.16 -9.25 5.43
CA PRO A 21 1.76 -9.17 6.84
C PRO A 21 1.03 -7.89 7.23
N GLY A 22 1.13 -6.87 6.44
CA GLY A 22 0.53 -5.58 6.72
C GLY A 22 1.34 -4.51 6.05
N ALA A 23 0.83 -3.29 6.04
CA ALA A 23 1.53 -2.20 5.37
C ALA A 23 1.15 -0.86 5.97
N THR A 24 2.00 0.12 5.76
CA THR A 24 1.68 1.52 5.98
C THR A 24 1.60 2.18 4.63
N LEU A 25 0.48 2.82 4.34
CA LEU A 25 0.26 3.51 3.08
C LEU A 25 0.18 5.01 3.34
N ASP A 26 0.94 5.78 2.59
CA ASP A 26 0.92 7.23 2.65
C ASP A 26 0.40 7.79 1.34
N ARG A 27 -0.47 8.77 1.44
CA ARG A 27 -1.03 9.48 0.29
C ARG A 27 -0.83 10.98 0.51
N TRP A 28 -0.35 11.67 -0.50
CA TRP A 28 -0.13 13.11 -0.41
C TRP A 28 -0.36 13.76 -1.75
N GLN A 29 -0.38 15.08 -1.75
CA GLN A 29 -0.52 15.86 -2.96
C GLN A 29 0.83 16.51 -3.26
N ASP A 30 1.30 16.38 -4.49
CA ASP A 30 2.56 16.99 -4.89
C ASP A 30 2.38 18.48 -5.22
N ASP A 31 3.46 19.14 -5.62
CA ASP A 31 3.45 20.57 -5.89
C ASP A 31 2.57 20.94 -7.08
N ASN A 32 2.26 19.99 -7.94
CA ASN A 32 1.40 20.19 -9.10
C ASN A 32 -0.06 19.83 -8.81
N GLY A 33 -0.39 19.53 -7.57
CA GLY A 33 -1.73 19.14 -7.18
C GLY A 33 -2.11 17.71 -7.49
N ARG A 34 -1.15 16.90 -7.94
CA ARG A 34 -1.42 15.49 -8.24
C ARG A 34 -1.31 14.65 -7.00
N GLN A 35 -2.19 13.69 -6.86
CA GLN A 35 -2.12 12.75 -5.77
C GLN A 35 -1.02 11.73 -6.02
N GLN A 36 -0.20 11.55 -5.01
CA GLN A 36 0.86 10.55 -4.97
C GLN A 36 0.59 9.62 -3.79
N TRP A 37 1.06 8.39 -3.88
CA TRP A 37 0.93 7.46 -2.78
C TRP A 37 2.01 6.40 -2.85
N SER A 38 2.33 5.87 -1.67
CA SER A 38 3.32 4.81 -1.54
C SER A 38 2.92 3.90 -0.40
N ALA A 39 3.48 2.69 -0.37
CA ALA A 39 3.24 1.75 0.70
C ALA A 39 4.56 1.12 1.12
N ARG A 40 4.67 0.80 2.41
CA ARG A 40 5.85 0.14 2.97
C ARG A 40 5.42 -1.12 3.69
N VAL A 41 6.15 -2.19 3.43
CA VAL A 41 5.88 -3.50 4.02
C VAL A 41 7.18 -4.06 4.56
N VAL A 42 7.14 -4.58 5.78
CA VAL A 42 8.25 -5.35 6.34
C VAL A 42 7.81 -6.81 6.33
N THR A 43 8.54 -7.65 5.64
CA THR A 43 8.16 -9.05 5.47
C THR A 43 9.38 -9.96 5.56
N ARG A 44 9.14 -11.18 5.95
CA ARG A 44 10.20 -12.21 5.96
C ARG A 44 10.39 -12.83 4.59
N SER A 45 9.41 -12.69 3.73
CA SER A 45 9.49 -13.20 2.36
C SER A 45 10.06 -12.13 1.45
N ALA A 46 11.20 -12.41 0.85
CA ALA A 46 11.81 -11.48 -0.10
C ALA A 46 11.40 -11.76 -1.54
N THR A 47 10.67 -12.84 -1.77
CA THR A 47 10.28 -13.24 -3.11
C THR A 47 8.93 -12.62 -3.46
N LEU A 48 8.95 -11.75 -4.46
CA LEU A 48 7.72 -11.11 -4.95
C LEU A 48 7.34 -11.72 -6.30
N PRO A 49 6.03 -11.74 -6.62
CA PRO A 49 5.55 -12.28 -7.89
C PRO A 49 5.94 -11.44 -9.10
N GLY A 50 6.46 -10.23 -8.90
CA GLY A 50 6.88 -9.36 -9.99
C GLY A 50 7.33 -8.00 -9.47
N GLU A 51 7.67 -7.12 -10.40
CA GLU A 51 8.13 -5.77 -10.09
C GLU A 51 6.99 -4.77 -10.04
N GLU A 52 5.80 -5.15 -10.47
CA GLU A 52 4.61 -4.32 -10.42
C GLU A 52 3.36 -5.18 -10.32
N GLY A 53 2.28 -4.61 -9.86
CA GLY A 53 1.02 -5.31 -9.73
C GLY A 53 0.02 -4.55 -8.90
N GLU A 54 -1.11 -5.18 -8.63
CA GLU A 54 -2.13 -4.58 -7.80
C GLU A 54 -1.84 -4.78 -6.32
N LEU A 55 -1.85 -3.69 -5.59
CA LEU A 55 -1.83 -3.71 -4.13
C LEU A 55 -3.26 -3.54 -3.63
N LEU A 56 -3.68 -4.45 -2.79
CA LEU A 56 -4.99 -4.43 -2.18
C LEU A 56 -4.80 -4.53 -0.67
N GLY A 57 -5.44 -3.64 0.07
CA GLY A 57 -5.32 -3.65 1.52
C GLY A 57 -6.61 -3.23 2.19
N LYS A 58 -6.71 -3.58 3.46
CA LYS A 58 -7.86 -3.26 4.27
C LYS A 58 -7.40 -2.46 5.48
N THR A 59 -8.01 -1.30 5.69
CA THR A 59 -7.69 -0.45 6.83
C THR A 59 -8.32 -0.98 8.10
N THR A 60 -7.83 -0.51 9.25
CA THR A 60 -8.39 -0.92 10.54
C THR A 60 -9.80 -0.39 10.76
N ASP A 61 -10.19 0.66 10.04
CA ASP A 61 -11.52 1.26 10.15
C ASP A 61 -12.50 0.78 9.07
N GLY A 62 -12.16 -0.31 8.36
CA GLY A 62 -13.10 -0.94 7.45
C GLY A 62 -13.11 -0.42 6.03
N ARG A 63 -12.07 0.28 5.62
CA ARG A 63 -11.94 0.72 4.24
C ARG A 63 -11.05 -0.22 3.45
N ILE A 64 -11.31 -0.32 2.17
CA ILE A 64 -10.48 -1.09 1.24
C ILE A 64 -9.74 -0.12 0.34
N VAL A 65 -8.43 -0.30 0.25
CA VAL A 65 -7.60 0.48 -0.65
C VAL A 65 -7.06 -0.42 -1.75
N ARG A 66 -7.02 0.09 -2.95
CA ARG A 66 -6.60 -0.67 -4.13
C ARG A 66 -5.90 0.26 -5.11
N GLY A 67 -4.82 -0.20 -5.67
CA GLY A 67 -4.13 0.54 -6.72
C GLY A 67 -2.98 -0.24 -7.31
N HIS A 68 -2.52 0.20 -8.45
CA HIS A 68 -1.35 -0.38 -9.09
C HIS A 68 -0.10 0.20 -8.48
N VAL A 69 0.87 -0.66 -8.15
CA VAL A 69 2.14 -0.23 -7.57
C VAL A 69 3.31 -0.83 -8.33
N ILE A 70 4.42 -0.12 -8.21
CA ILE A 70 5.71 -0.55 -8.73
C ILE A 70 6.61 -0.75 -7.53
N VAL A 71 7.37 -1.84 -7.50
CA VAL A 71 8.36 -2.08 -6.45
C VAL A 71 9.49 -1.08 -6.65
N ALA A 72 9.61 -0.15 -5.73
CA ALA A 72 10.61 0.92 -5.83
C ALA A 72 11.91 0.54 -5.16
N GLU A 73 11.84 -0.16 -4.04
CA GLU A 73 13.03 -0.48 -3.27
C GLU A 73 12.81 -1.71 -2.41
N ARG A 74 13.88 -2.48 -2.23
CA ARG A 74 13.93 -3.61 -1.31
C ARG A 74 15.19 -3.48 -0.49
N GLN A 75 15.05 -3.51 0.83
CA GLN A 75 16.17 -3.40 1.74
C GLN A 75 16.10 -4.49 2.78
N LEU A 76 17.24 -5.17 3.00
CA LEU A 76 17.33 -6.09 4.12
C LEU A 76 17.31 -5.27 5.41
N ALA A 77 16.47 -5.68 6.35
CA ALA A 77 16.42 -5.03 7.63
C ALA A 77 17.69 -5.32 8.41
N GLU A 78 18.22 -4.32 9.08
CA GLU A 78 19.40 -4.45 9.90
C GLU A 78 19.11 -5.27 11.16
N GLY A 79 20.16 -5.79 11.78
CA GLY A 79 20.06 -6.47 13.06
C GLY A 79 19.99 -7.98 12.98
N GLY A 80 20.34 -8.58 11.85
CA GLY A 80 20.40 -10.03 11.73
C GLY A 80 19.07 -10.73 11.61
N ARG A 81 17.97 -9.99 11.54
CA ARG A 81 16.66 -10.54 11.29
C ARG A 81 16.48 -10.72 9.80
N ARG A 82 15.89 -11.83 9.41
CA ARG A 82 15.62 -12.09 8.00
C ARG A 82 14.37 -11.36 7.53
N GLU A 83 14.37 -10.05 7.69
CA GLU A 83 13.27 -9.23 7.28
C GLU A 83 13.68 -8.34 6.13
N THR A 84 12.77 -8.08 5.23
CA THR A 84 12.98 -7.20 4.09
C THR A 84 11.97 -6.08 4.17
N LEU A 85 12.46 -4.86 4.05
CA LEU A 85 11.59 -3.70 3.88
C LEU A 85 11.38 -3.50 2.39
N ILE A 86 10.13 -3.50 1.98
CA ILE A 86 9.76 -3.28 0.59
C ILE A 86 9.01 -1.98 0.50
N GLU A 87 9.44 -1.12 -0.42
CA GLU A 87 8.75 0.13 -0.70
C GLU A 87 8.09 0.03 -2.07
N PHE A 88 6.79 0.31 -2.09
CA PHE A 88 6.00 0.34 -3.31
C PHE A 88 5.62 1.78 -3.62
N HIS A 89 5.74 2.17 -4.88
CA HIS A 89 5.24 3.47 -5.32
C HIS A 89 3.97 3.27 -6.13
N GLY A 90 2.96 4.09 -5.83
CA GLY A 90 1.72 4.06 -6.57
C GLY A 90 1.92 4.51 -8.01
N SER A 91 1.27 3.79 -8.92
CA SER A 91 1.23 4.14 -10.33
C SER A 91 -0.24 4.32 -10.69
N GLY A 92 -0.65 5.56 -10.88
CA GLY A 92 -2.05 5.87 -11.13
C GLY A 92 -2.82 6.17 -9.85
N GLU A 93 -4.12 6.06 -9.92
CA GLU A 93 -4.97 6.45 -8.81
C GLU A 93 -5.10 5.37 -7.74
N LEU A 94 -5.21 5.82 -6.50
CA LEU A 94 -5.55 4.97 -5.39
C LEU A 94 -7.07 5.02 -5.19
N THR A 95 -7.71 3.86 -5.17
CA THR A 95 -9.13 3.75 -4.90
C THR A 95 -9.32 3.41 -3.42
N VAL A 96 -10.17 4.17 -2.75
CA VAL A 96 -10.51 3.93 -1.35
C VAL A 96 -12.03 3.77 -1.27
N ALA A 97 -12.47 2.64 -0.73
CA ALA A 97 -13.90 2.33 -0.62
C ALA A 97 -14.23 1.80 0.76
N VAL A 98 -15.46 1.96 1.16
CA VAL A 98 -15.94 1.41 2.44
C VAL A 98 -16.32 -0.05 2.24
N GLU A 99 -15.73 -0.94 3.05
CA GLU A 99 -15.90 -2.37 2.90
C GLU A 99 -17.36 -2.83 2.98
N ASN A 100 -18.09 -2.30 3.93
CA ASN A 100 -19.48 -2.70 4.16
C ASN A 100 -20.48 -1.74 3.58
N GLU A 101 -20.06 -0.96 2.62
CA GLU A 101 -21.00 -0.10 1.93
C GLU A 101 -22.05 -0.99 1.28
N PRO A 102 -23.33 -0.80 1.60
CA PRO A 102 -24.37 -1.65 1.04
C PRO A 102 -24.45 -1.38 -0.44
N ALA A 103 -23.67 -2.15 -1.17
CA ALA A 103 -23.55 -2.00 -2.61
C ALA A 103 -24.93 -2.15 -3.24
N GLY A 104 -25.30 -1.19 -4.04
CA GLY A 104 -26.56 -1.24 -4.69
C GLY A 104 -27.74 -1.23 -3.74
N THR A 105 -27.54 -0.84 -2.54
CA THR A 105 -28.65 -0.64 -1.67
C THR A 105 -29.43 0.52 -2.21
N ALA A 106 -30.26 0.12 -2.93
CA ALA A 106 -31.21 1.09 -3.39
C ALA A 106 -31.97 1.54 -2.18
#